data_4ac1c1c9274f8571bf04175a64f47055
#
_entry.id   4ac1c1c9274f8571bf04175a64f47055
#
_cell.length_a   1.000
_cell.length_b   1.000
_cell.length_c   1.000
_cell.angle_alpha   90.00
_cell.angle_beta   90.00
_cell.angle_gamma   90.00
#
_symmetry.space_group_name_H-M   'P 1'
#
loop_
_entity.id
_entity.type
_entity.pdbx_description
1 polymer ?
#
loop_
_entity_poly.entity_id
_entity_poly.type
_entity_poly.pdbx_seq_one_letter_code
_entity_poly.pdbx_strand_id
1 'polypeptide(L)'
;CHRFVGMMRFKMGNIVTGIDETRYIENWSQSVEKRIDCTDCWARSFCGGGCSWEAADEHGYLPKSLHPASCEYRKMCYEMAFDLISRHSSSQEKNQREATVSE
;
A
#
# COMPACT_ATOMS: atom_id res chain seq x y z
N CYS A 1 0.22 -4.54 -12.12
CA CYS A 1 1.61 -4.11 -11.95
C CYS A 1 2.48 -4.64 -13.10
N HIS A 2 3.41 -3.85 -13.58
CA HIS A 2 4.30 -4.22 -14.68
C HIS A 2 5.17 -5.47 -14.40
N ARG A 3 5.38 -5.78 -13.12
CA ARG A 3 6.14 -6.98 -12.72
C ARG A 3 5.41 -8.28 -13.05
N PHE A 4 4.10 -8.24 -13.27
CA PHE A 4 3.32 -9.41 -13.70
C PHE A 4 3.30 -9.62 -15.21
N VAL A 5 3.93 -8.76 -15.99
CA VAL A 5 3.99 -8.90 -17.46
C VAL A 5 4.61 -10.25 -17.83
N GLY A 6 3.95 -10.98 -18.72
CA GLY A 6 4.35 -12.33 -19.13
C GLY A 6 3.84 -13.45 -18.22
N MET A 7 3.25 -13.15 -17.09
CA MET A 7 2.64 -14.14 -16.20
C MET A 7 1.17 -14.33 -16.55
N MET A 8 0.87 -15.32 -17.37
CA MET A 8 -0.47 -15.59 -17.93
C MET A 8 -1.54 -15.78 -16.86
N ARG A 9 -1.16 -16.24 -15.68
CA ARG A 9 -2.05 -16.42 -14.54
C ARG A 9 -2.73 -15.11 -14.12
N PHE A 10 -2.01 -14.00 -14.20
CA PHE A 10 -2.48 -12.67 -13.80
C PHE A 10 -3.10 -11.86 -14.94
N LYS A 11 -3.24 -12.47 -16.12
CA LYS A 11 -3.92 -11.82 -17.24
C LYS A 11 -5.39 -11.58 -16.92
N MET A 12 -5.83 -10.34 -17.06
CA MET A 12 -7.21 -9.93 -16.76
C MET A 12 -8.09 -9.80 -18.02
N GLY A 13 -7.50 -9.92 -19.20
CA GLY A 13 -8.21 -9.74 -20.46
C GLY A 13 -7.32 -9.17 -21.56
N ASN A 14 -7.93 -8.63 -22.60
CA ASN A 14 -7.21 -7.99 -23.70
C ASN A 14 -8.06 -6.86 -24.33
N ILE A 15 -7.45 -6.08 -25.21
CA ILE A 15 -8.12 -4.94 -25.84
C ILE A 15 -9.27 -5.30 -26.79
N VAL A 16 -9.31 -6.55 -27.25
CA VAL A 16 -10.35 -7.01 -28.18
C VAL A 16 -11.59 -7.50 -27.42
N THR A 17 -11.40 -8.32 -26.40
CA THR A 17 -12.47 -8.97 -25.62
C THR A 17 -12.82 -8.23 -24.34
N GLY A 18 -12.00 -7.27 -23.92
CA GLY A 18 -12.19 -6.55 -22.67
C GLY A 18 -11.70 -7.30 -21.44
N ILE A 19 -12.20 -6.92 -20.28
CA ILE A 19 -11.81 -7.50 -18.99
C ILE A 19 -12.56 -8.81 -18.76
N ASP A 20 -11.82 -9.86 -18.38
CA ASP A 20 -12.36 -11.11 -17.89
C ASP A 20 -12.70 -10.94 -16.40
N GLU A 21 -13.99 -10.80 -16.10
CA GLU A 21 -14.46 -10.54 -14.72
C GLU A 21 -14.09 -11.66 -13.74
N THR A 22 -14.13 -12.91 -14.18
CA THR A 22 -13.78 -14.06 -13.34
C THR A 22 -12.31 -13.97 -12.91
N ARG A 23 -11.41 -13.73 -13.84
CA ARG A 23 -9.98 -13.56 -13.55
C ARG A 23 -9.69 -12.34 -12.71
N TYR A 24 -10.40 -11.25 -12.96
CA TYR A 24 -10.29 -10.05 -12.13
C TYR A 24 -10.69 -10.33 -10.68
N ILE A 25 -11.83 -10.98 -10.47
CA ILE A 25 -12.32 -11.35 -9.14
C ILE A 25 -11.33 -12.28 -8.43
N GLU A 26 -10.85 -13.30 -9.10
CA GLU A 26 -9.92 -14.26 -8.51
C GLU A 26 -8.59 -13.64 -8.07
N ASN A 27 -8.02 -12.76 -8.87
CA ASN A 27 -6.67 -12.26 -8.67
C ASN A 27 -6.61 -10.86 -8.03
N TRP A 28 -7.60 -10.00 -8.24
CA TRP A 28 -7.48 -8.58 -7.95
C TRP A 28 -8.56 -7.99 -7.04
N SER A 29 -9.60 -8.75 -6.72
CA SER A 29 -10.72 -8.25 -5.91
C SER A 29 -10.47 -8.25 -4.41
N GLN A 30 -9.29 -8.64 -3.95
CA GLN A 30 -8.98 -8.68 -2.53
C GLN A 30 -8.66 -7.29 -2.00
N SER A 31 -9.66 -6.63 -1.44
CA SER A 31 -9.46 -5.37 -0.73
C SER A 31 -8.65 -5.59 0.55
N VAL A 32 -8.00 -4.54 1.00
CA VAL A 32 -7.22 -4.52 2.25
C VAL A 32 -8.04 -4.94 3.47
N GLU A 33 -9.35 -4.68 3.46
CA GLU A 33 -10.27 -5.05 4.54
C GLU A 33 -10.53 -6.55 4.64
N LYS A 34 -10.30 -7.29 3.55
CA LYS A 34 -10.49 -8.75 3.49
C LYS A 34 -9.22 -9.53 3.78
N ARG A 35 -8.07 -8.88 3.84
CA ARG A 35 -6.80 -9.54 4.14
C ARG A 35 -6.64 -9.69 5.65
N ILE A 36 -6.33 -10.91 6.10
CA ILE A 36 -6.20 -11.25 7.53
C ILE A 36 -5.22 -10.32 8.25
N ASP A 37 -4.05 -10.10 7.66
CA ASP A 37 -3.00 -9.28 8.27
C ASP A 37 -3.29 -7.78 8.26
N CYS A 38 -4.25 -7.34 7.45
CA CYS A 38 -4.57 -5.92 7.27
C CYS A 38 -5.80 -5.49 8.07
N THR A 39 -6.66 -6.41 8.46
CA THR A 39 -7.95 -6.11 9.12
C THR A 39 -7.76 -5.29 10.39
N ASP A 40 -6.78 -5.62 11.23
CA ASP A 40 -6.45 -4.94 12.47
C ASP A 40 -5.20 -4.05 12.38
N CYS A 41 -4.69 -3.84 11.18
CA CYS A 41 -3.47 -3.05 10.99
C CYS A 41 -3.79 -1.55 10.98
N TRP A 42 -3.10 -0.77 11.81
CA TRP A 42 -3.25 0.68 11.88
C TRP A 42 -2.86 1.39 10.59
N ALA A 43 -1.92 0.80 9.83
CA ALA A 43 -1.39 1.38 8.59
C ALA A 43 -2.23 1.05 7.34
N ARG A 44 -3.28 0.25 7.45
CA ARG A 44 -4.04 -0.26 6.29
C ARG A 44 -4.54 0.82 5.33
N SER A 45 -4.97 1.96 5.85
CA SER A 45 -5.48 3.08 5.05
C SER A 45 -4.40 3.78 4.24
N PHE A 46 -3.17 3.79 4.73
CA PHE A 46 -2.01 4.39 4.06
C PHE A 46 -1.32 3.39 3.13
N CYS A 47 -1.17 2.16 3.59
CA CYS A 47 -0.50 1.09 2.85
C CYS A 47 -1.34 0.52 1.70
N GLY A 48 -2.65 0.41 1.87
CA GLY A 48 -3.54 -0.21 0.89
C GLY A 48 -3.24 -1.68 0.60
N GLY A 49 -2.52 -2.36 1.49
CA GLY A 49 -2.14 -3.76 1.33
C GLY A 49 -0.78 -3.99 0.67
N GLY A 50 -0.07 -2.93 0.32
CA GLY A 50 1.26 -3.00 -0.27
C GLY A 50 1.28 -3.47 -1.74
N CYS A 51 2.45 -3.90 -2.20
CA CYS A 51 2.66 -4.34 -3.56
C CYS A 51 2.17 -5.78 -3.77
N SER A 52 1.27 -5.98 -4.70
CA SER A 52 0.75 -7.33 -5.02
C SER A 52 1.83 -8.28 -5.51
N TRP A 53 2.84 -7.78 -6.20
CA TRP A 53 3.98 -8.59 -6.63
C TRP A 53 4.77 -9.16 -5.44
N GLU A 54 5.03 -8.34 -4.43
CA GLU A 54 5.72 -8.80 -3.22
C GLU A 54 4.87 -9.76 -2.38
N ALA A 55 3.55 -9.65 -2.49
CA ALA A 55 2.61 -10.55 -1.83
C ALA A 55 2.41 -11.87 -2.59
N ALA A 56 2.81 -11.96 -3.85
CA ALA A 56 2.71 -13.20 -4.62
C ALA A 56 3.71 -14.23 -4.11
N ASP A 57 3.25 -15.48 -3.97
CA ASP A 57 4.12 -16.58 -3.60
C ASP A 57 5.02 -17.04 -4.76
N GLU A 58 5.93 -17.98 -4.49
CA GLU A 58 6.85 -18.54 -5.50
C GLU A 58 6.15 -19.23 -6.68
N HIS A 59 4.88 -19.62 -6.52
CA HIS A 59 4.06 -20.21 -7.56
C HIS A 59 3.20 -19.18 -8.31
N GLY A 60 3.34 -17.89 -7.98
CA GLY A 60 2.57 -16.81 -8.57
C GLY A 60 1.15 -16.69 -8.06
N TYR A 61 0.86 -17.18 -6.87
CA TYR A 61 -0.43 -16.98 -6.20
C TYR A 61 -0.38 -15.78 -5.26
N LEU A 62 -1.43 -14.98 -5.24
CA LEU A 62 -1.58 -13.93 -4.24
C LEU A 62 -2.01 -14.55 -2.92
N PRO A 63 -1.16 -14.56 -1.90
CA PRO A 63 -1.50 -15.13 -0.61
C PRO A 63 -2.53 -14.28 0.13
N LYS A 64 -3.27 -14.91 1.01
CA LYS A 64 -4.19 -14.21 1.92
C LYS A 64 -3.44 -13.43 3.01
N SER A 65 -2.21 -13.81 3.29
CA SER A 65 -1.34 -13.14 4.24
C SER A 65 -0.09 -12.59 3.57
N LEU A 66 0.43 -11.50 4.10
CA LEU A 66 1.60 -10.81 3.60
C LEU A 66 2.87 -11.27 4.31
N HIS A 67 4.02 -11.02 3.70
CA HIS A 67 5.29 -11.29 4.33
C HIS A 67 5.51 -10.33 5.52
N PRO A 68 5.70 -10.83 6.75
CA PRO A 68 5.80 -10.00 7.95
C PRO A 68 6.88 -8.91 7.88
N ALA A 69 8.04 -9.22 7.33
CA ALA A 69 9.14 -8.26 7.20
C ALA A 69 8.78 -7.06 6.30
N SER A 70 8.03 -7.28 5.22
CA SER A 70 7.55 -6.20 4.35
C SER A 70 6.57 -5.28 5.08
N CYS A 71 5.68 -5.85 5.88
CA CYS A 71 4.73 -5.09 6.70
C CYS A 71 5.44 -4.24 7.74
N GLU A 72 6.41 -4.79 8.46
CA GLU A 72 7.19 -4.09 9.49
C GLU A 72 8.02 -2.94 8.88
N TYR A 73 8.64 -3.16 7.75
CA TYR A 73 9.38 -2.13 7.02
C TYR A 73 8.49 -0.96 6.63
N ARG A 74 7.31 -1.22 6.07
CA ARG A 74 6.36 -0.16 5.68
C ARG A 74 5.85 0.62 6.87
N LYS A 75 5.50 -0.03 7.95
CA LYS A 75 5.07 0.62 9.20
C LYS A 75 6.16 1.53 9.74
N MET A 76 7.40 1.09 9.75
CA MET A 76 8.55 1.91 10.14
C MET A 76 8.67 3.16 9.27
N CYS A 77 8.54 3.03 7.95
CA CYS A 77 8.58 4.16 7.04
C CYS A 77 7.45 5.17 7.31
N TYR A 78 6.25 4.71 7.59
CA TYR A 78 5.12 5.60 7.91
C TYR A 78 5.33 6.31 9.24
N GLU A 79 5.81 5.64 10.27
CA GLU A 79 6.14 6.26 11.56
C GLU A 79 7.20 7.36 11.40
N MET A 80 8.24 7.10 10.64
CA MET A 80 9.28 8.09 10.33
C MET A 80 8.70 9.28 9.55
N ALA A 81 7.86 9.04 8.57
CA ALA A 81 7.20 10.11 7.80
C ALA A 81 6.31 10.98 8.68
N PHE A 82 5.52 10.39 9.56
CA PHE A 82 4.67 11.13 10.49
C PHE A 82 5.47 11.96 11.48
N ASP A 83 6.58 11.43 11.99
CA ASP A 83 7.48 12.17 12.86
C ASP A 83 8.08 13.40 12.16
N LEU A 84 8.55 13.23 10.93
CA LEU A 84 9.08 14.33 10.12
C LEU A 84 8.04 15.41 9.83
N ILE A 85 6.84 15.03 9.46
CA ILE A 85 5.73 15.95 9.19
C ILE A 85 5.36 16.74 10.46
N SER A 86 5.26 16.05 11.59
CA SER A 86 4.96 16.64 12.89
C SER A 86 6.00 17.70 13.29
N ARG A 87 7.29 17.38 13.14
CA ARG A 87 8.39 18.33 13.43
C ARG A 87 8.38 19.54 12.51
N HIS A 88 8.12 19.34 11.23
CA HIS A 88 8.05 20.43 10.26
C HIS A 88 6.90 21.38 10.54
N SER A 89 5.71 20.88 10.84
CA SER A 89 4.54 21.67 11.21
C SER A 89 4.80 22.51 12.47
N SER A 90 5.40 21.93 13.50
CA SER A 90 5.76 22.64 14.73
C SER A 90 6.78 23.76 14.50
N SER A 91 7.70 23.58 13.57
CA SER A 91 8.68 24.60 13.21
C SER A 91 8.05 25.78 12.47
N GLN A 92 7.09 25.49 11.59
CA GLN A 92 6.36 26.55 10.89
C GLN A 92 5.50 27.39 11.82
N GLU A 93 4.82 26.78 12.78
CA GLU A 93 4.02 27.49 13.78
C GLU A 93 4.89 28.43 14.64
N LYS A 94 6.08 27.99 15.04
CA LYS A 94 7.05 28.83 15.78
C LYS A 94 7.46 30.04 14.97
N ASN A 95 7.86 29.83 13.71
CA ASN A 95 8.29 30.91 12.81
C ASN A 95 7.16 31.94 12.58
N GLN A 96 5.93 31.49 12.44
CA GLN A 96 4.77 32.39 12.28
C GLN A 96 4.51 33.20 13.53
N ARG A 97 4.62 32.61 14.72
CA ARG A 97 4.48 33.33 15.99
C ARG A 97 5.55 34.37 16.19
N GLU A 98 6.83 34.05 15.88
CA GLU A 98 7.94 34.98 15.94
C GLU A 98 7.79 36.14 14.96
N ALA A 99 7.32 35.85 13.73
CA ALA A 99 7.05 36.90 12.73
C ALA A 99 5.91 37.84 13.15
N THR A 100 4.89 37.34 13.87
CA THR A 100 3.76 38.15 14.37
C THR A 100 4.14 39.01 15.57
N VAL A 101 5.09 38.57 16.38
CA VAL A 101 5.57 39.31 17.58
C VAL A 101 6.54 40.44 17.22
N SER A 102 7.20 40.36 16.05
CA SER A 102 8.13 41.40 15.60
C SER A 102 7.49 42.65 14.96
N GLU A 103 6.18 42.68 14.84
CA GLU A 103 5.35 43.82 14.45
C GLU A 103 4.80 44.56 15.71
#